data_5429000bc87e700b8edfc07ebc059567
#
_entry.id   5429000bc87e700b8edfc07ebc059567
#
_cell.length_a   1.000
_cell.length_b   1.000
_cell.length_c   1.000
_cell.angle_alpha   90.00
_cell.angle_beta   90.00
_cell.angle_gamma   90.00
#
_symmetry.space_group_name_H-M   'P 1'
#
loop_
_entity.id
_entity.type
_entity.pdbx_description
1 polymer ?
#
loop_
_entity_poly.entity_id
_entity_poly.type
_entity_poly.pdbx_seq_one_letter_code
_entity_poly.pdbx_strand_id
1 'polypeptide(L)'
;MKPILKIAFIALILVTLFITLVYGYKNWGKPTSSTESINPSEAIHSVSGYAKETILLTPNLEHNFRANNFLIPLKSYGLELSAGNIASKITLDIPLPITIEKFNQKYLYSYISQESGSHIVRYAGKEIKGSEYLDFHDYVLHKDGTFTFMEYVPDLKDRSIHLGLKRVNSLGGVLWSWDSRGHITKEHFVKFSNSLNETNAINEKLPLSEILIQIRKKYSDFVLNVLGVDIYKRLVDIKLHLSNKTYRLFDRYINSVDHIHANSIQYLDNEKYILVSARHLDALFIIEVSTGQIVWSLGGPYSTFTKNRVIGDPRGGFSHQHDAVIYKNRLYLFDNANMFSDLPSRAVVYTFDIKNPNNSRFLFEYLEPYKRRRLSMASVQPLDDDRILIGWGGVPLGPDRQKTSVGASIVNMKNNTTEWQLDFKPGWTSYRARGY
;
A
#
# COMPACT_ATOMS: atom_id res chain seq x y z
N MET A 1 -37.88 -30.76 13.02
CA MET A 1 -36.67 -31.12 13.83
C MET A 1 -36.85 -30.52 15.21
N LYS A 2 -36.75 -31.36 16.26
CA LYS A 2 -36.84 -30.89 17.65
C LYS A 2 -35.72 -29.87 17.94
N PRO A 3 -35.95 -28.82 18.74
CA PRO A 3 -34.97 -27.75 18.97
C PRO A 3 -33.58 -28.26 19.42
N ILE A 4 -33.53 -29.34 20.18
CA ILE A 4 -32.28 -29.99 20.61
C ILE A 4 -31.46 -30.51 19.41
N LEU A 5 -32.12 -31.08 18.38
CA LEU A 5 -31.43 -31.56 17.19
C LEU A 5 -30.83 -30.39 16.35
N LYS A 6 -31.49 -29.24 16.35
CA LYS A 6 -30.96 -28.04 15.70
C LYS A 6 -29.69 -27.52 16.40
N ILE A 7 -29.71 -27.50 17.74
CA ILE A 7 -28.57 -27.05 18.54
C ILE A 7 -27.37 -28.02 18.37
N ALA A 8 -27.64 -29.33 18.41
CA ALA A 8 -26.59 -30.35 18.20
C ALA A 8 -25.99 -30.25 16.76
N PHE A 9 -26.82 -30.00 15.76
CA PHE A 9 -26.35 -29.87 14.39
C PHE A 9 -25.50 -28.58 14.19
N ILE A 10 -25.91 -27.48 14.82
CA ILE A 10 -25.12 -26.22 14.81
C ILE A 10 -23.80 -26.41 15.55
N ALA A 11 -23.80 -27.06 16.72
CA ALA A 11 -22.59 -27.39 17.47
C ALA A 11 -21.64 -28.26 16.65
N LEU A 12 -22.14 -29.27 15.97
CA LEU A 12 -21.36 -30.15 15.10
C LEU A 12 -20.74 -29.39 13.93
N ILE A 13 -21.49 -28.48 13.28
CA ILE A 13 -20.97 -27.60 12.22
C ILE A 13 -19.86 -26.69 12.76
N LEU A 14 -20.04 -26.11 13.94
CA LEU A 14 -19.04 -25.23 14.54
C LEU A 14 -17.75 -26.00 14.93
N VAL A 15 -17.90 -27.21 15.45
CA VAL A 15 -16.76 -28.09 15.77
C VAL A 15 -16.04 -28.54 14.50
N THR A 16 -16.78 -28.92 13.46
CA THR A 16 -16.19 -29.33 12.18
C THR A 16 -15.48 -28.15 11.52
N LEU A 17 -16.06 -26.95 11.55
CA LEU A 17 -15.42 -25.72 11.07
C LEU A 17 -14.17 -25.36 11.88
N PHE A 18 -14.20 -25.54 13.20
CA PHE A 18 -13.05 -25.33 14.06
C PHE A 18 -11.94 -26.34 13.78
N ILE A 19 -12.27 -27.61 13.64
CA ILE A 19 -11.31 -28.67 13.29
C ILE A 19 -10.72 -28.41 11.89
N THR A 20 -11.54 -28.05 10.92
CA THR A 20 -11.07 -27.72 9.55
C THR A 20 -10.17 -26.49 9.55
N LEU A 21 -10.49 -25.48 10.37
CA LEU A 21 -9.65 -24.29 10.56
C LEU A 21 -8.31 -24.63 11.22
N VAL A 22 -8.33 -25.45 12.28
CA VAL A 22 -7.11 -25.86 13.02
C VAL A 22 -6.28 -26.82 12.18
N TYR A 23 -6.92 -27.74 11.45
CA TYR A 23 -6.22 -28.68 10.57
C TYR A 23 -5.70 -28.01 9.29
N GLY A 24 -6.48 -27.10 8.71
CA GLY A 24 -6.03 -26.22 7.63
C GLY A 24 -4.88 -25.33 8.07
N TYR A 25 -4.93 -24.80 9.29
CA TYR A 25 -3.83 -24.01 9.87
C TYR A 25 -2.57 -24.85 10.11
N LYS A 26 -2.69 -26.09 10.61
CA LYS A 26 -1.53 -26.99 10.82
C LYS A 26 -0.92 -27.52 9.53
N ASN A 27 -1.69 -27.68 8.48
CA ASN A 27 -1.24 -28.22 7.19
C ASN A 27 -1.06 -27.13 6.11
N TRP A 28 -1.57 -25.92 6.36
CA TRP A 28 -1.39 -24.78 5.47
C TRP A 28 -0.04 -24.14 5.76
N GLY A 29 0.93 -24.49 4.96
CA GLY A 29 2.24 -23.88 5.01
C GLY A 29 3.28 -24.63 5.83
N LYS A 30 3.33 -25.96 5.75
CA LYS A 30 4.64 -26.58 5.88
C LYS A 30 5.48 -26.00 4.75
N PRO A 31 6.56 -25.25 5.06
CA PRO A 31 7.41 -24.73 4.03
C PRO A 31 7.93 -25.92 3.22
N THR A 32 7.64 -25.96 1.94
CA THR A 32 8.48 -26.72 1.03
C THR A 32 9.87 -26.15 1.23
N SER A 33 10.81 -26.96 1.60
CA SER A 33 12.16 -26.60 2.06
C SER A 33 13.08 -26.06 0.95
N SER A 34 12.61 -25.16 0.10
CA SER A 34 13.48 -24.43 -0.78
C SER A 34 13.91 -23.13 -0.10
N THR A 35 15.05 -23.21 0.59
CA THR A 35 15.81 -22.06 1.08
C THR A 35 16.53 -21.33 -0.07
N GLU A 36 15.95 -21.28 -1.26
CA GLU A 36 16.54 -20.57 -2.38
C GLU A 36 16.49 -19.07 -2.10
N SER A 37 17.67 -18.48 -1.95
CA SER A 37 17.83 -17.03 -1.92
C SER A 37 17.47 -16.48 -3.30
N ILE A 38 16.41 -15.70 -3.38
CA ILE A 38 16.07 -15.00 -4.62
C ILE A 38 17.17 -13.96 -4.89
N ASN A 39 17.88 -14.13 -5.98
CA ASN A 39 18.86 -13.15 -6.45
C ASN A 39 18.09 -12.02 -7.17
N PRO A 40 18.08 -10.78 -6.67
CA PRO A 40 17.31 -9.70 -7.29
C PRO A 40 17.84 -9.27 -8.66
N SER A 41 19.07 -9.59 -9.00
CA SER A 41 19.57 -9.41 -10.37
C SER A 41 18.83 -10.32 -11.36
N GLU A 42 18.23 -11.41 -10.89
CA GLU A 42 17.37 -12.27 -11.70
C GLU A 42 16.05 -11.60 -12.08
N ALA A 43 15.62 -10.58 -11.35
CA ALA A 43 14.44 -9.78 -11.66
C ALA A 43 14.61 -8.95 -12.93
N ILE A 44 15.86 -8.58 -13.25
CA ILE A 44 16.14 -7.65 -14.33
C ILE A 44 16.08 -8.38 -15.67
N HIS A 45 15.31 -7.84 -16.60
CA HIS A 45 15.28 -8.25 -17.99
C HIS A 45 16.24 -7.42 -18.84
N SER A 46 16.13 -6.08 -18.74
CA SER A 46 16.99 -5.16 -19.47
C SER A 46 17.12 -3.82 -18.75
N VAL A 47 18.19 -3.11 -19.07
CA VAL A 47 18.43 -1.72 -18.68
C VAL A 47 18.80 -0.97 -19.94
N SER A 48 18.21 0.19 -20.17
CA SER A 48 18.46 1.06 -21.32
C SER A 48 18.61 2.51 -20.90
N GLY A 49 19.34 3.31 -21.69
CA GLY A 49 19.61 4.71 -21.41
C GLY A 49 20.65 4.94 -20.33
N TYR A 50 20.73 6.17 -19.83
CA TYR A 50 21.70 6.62 -18.84
C TYR A 50 21.03 7.32 -17.66
N ALA A 51 21.39 6.91 -16.43
CA ALA A 51 21.03 7.60 -15.21
C ALA A 51 22.30 8.04 -14.48
N LYS A 52 22.37 9.31 -14.08
CA LYS A 52 23.44 9.81 -13.21
C LYS A 52 23.15 9.53 -11.73
N GLU A 53 21.91 9.30 -11.40
CA GLU A 53 21.42 9.04 -10.06
C GLU A 53 21.73 7.61 -9.61
N THR A 54 21.88 7.43 -8.31
CA THR A 54 21.82 6.13 -7.65
C THR A 54 20.35 5.77 -7.42
N ILE A 55 19.88 4.64 -7.96
CA ILE A 55 18.50 4.20 -7.86
C ILE A 55 18.41 2.99 -6.94
N LEU A 56 17.51 3.07 -5.95
CA LEU A 56 17.22 1.99 -5.01
C LEU A 56 15.86 1.35 -5.31
N LEU A 57 15.83 0.03 -5.31
CA LEU A 57 14.67 -0.82 -5.58
C LEU A 57 14.64 -2.02 -4.63
N THR A 58 13.45 -2.54 -4.38
CA THR A 58 13.23 -3.81 -3.67
C THR A 58 12.47 -4.79 -4.56
N PRO A 59 13.13 -5.42 -5.56
CA PRO A 59 12.45 -6.34 -6.46
C PRO A 59 11.94 -7.58 -5.71
N ASN A 60 10.68 -7.93 -5.97
CA ASN A 60 10.00 -9.09 -5.40
C ASN A 60 9.11 -9.76 -6.43
N LEU A 61 8.87 -11.05 -6.27
CA LEU A 61 7.87 -11.75 -7.07
C LEU A 61 6.47 -11.43 -6.56
N GLU A 62 5.55 -11.09 -7.45
CA GLU A 62 4.18 -10.71 -7.08
C GLU A 62 3.45 -11.79 -6.28
N HIS A 63 3.64 -13.06 -6.62
CA HIS A 63 2.99 -14.15 -5.90
C HIS A 63 3.39 -14.19 -4.42
N ASN A 64 4.59 -13.69 -4.04
CA ASN A 64 5.01 -13.59 -2.66
C ASN A 64 4.19 -12.54 -1.89
N PHE A 65 3.75 -11.46 -2.55
CA PHE A 65 2.85 -10.47 -1.96
C PHE A 65 1.40 -10.98 -1.89
N ARG A 66 0.93 -11.75 -2.89
CA ARG A 66 -0.47 -12.19 -2.99
C ARG A 66 -0.78 -13.47 -2.24
N ALA A 67 0.17 -14.41 -2.22
CA ALA A 67 -0.09 -15.76 -1.69
C ALA A 67 -0.10 -15.83 -0.16
N ASN A 68 0.07 -14.71 0.55
CA ASN A 68 0.32 -14.71 1.99
C ASN A 68 1.45 -15.68 2.42
N ASN A 69 2.33 -16.03 1.48
CA ASN A 69 3.49 -16.88 1.70
C ASN A 69 4.61 -16.12 2.44
N PHE A 70 4.22 -15.23 3.35
CA PHE A 70 5.15 -14.57 4.28
C PHE A 70 5.89 -15.57 5.19
N LEU A 71 5.57 -16.85 5.06
CA LEU A 71 6.17 -17.94 5.84
C LEU A 71 7.43 -18.54 5.20
N ILE A 72 7.77 -18.16 3.97
CA ILE A 72 8.99 -18.65 3.32
C ILE A 72 10.13 -17.72 3.72
N PRO A 73 11.21 -18.23 4.35
CA PRO A 73 12.39 -17.43 4.65
C PRO A 73 13.14 -17.12 3.34
N LEU A 74 12.67 -16.11 2.63
CA LEU A 74 13.37 -15.60 1.47
C LEU A 74 14.35 -14.54 1.95
N LYS A 75 15.64 -14.79 1.74
CA LYS A 75 16.64 -13.72 1.80
C LYS A 75 16.30 -12.77 0.67
N SER A 76 15.89 -11.59 1.02
CA SER A 76 15.56 -10.55 0.06
C SER A 76 16.66 -9.51 0.01
N TYR A 77 16.73 -8.83 -1.10
CA TYR A 77 17.79 -7.91 -1.40
C TYR A 77 17.22 -6.59 -1.88
N GLY A 78 17.83 -5.48 -1.48
CA GLY A 78 17.71 -4.23 -2.22
C GLY A 78 18.66 -4.25 -3.43
N LEU A 79 18.31 -3.55 -4.49
CA LEU A 79 19.20 -3.24 -5.60
C LEU A 79 19.59 -1.77 -5.52
N GLU A 80 20.88 -1.52 -5.61
CA GLU A 80 21.44 -0.21 -5.85
C GLU A 80 22.03 -0.18 -7.26
N LEU A 81 21.49 0.70 -8.09
CA LEU A 81 21.91 0.92 -9.46
C LEU A 81 22.60 2.28 -9.53
N SER A 82 23.89 2.31 -9.89
CA SER A 82 24.64 3.55 -10.10
C SER A 82 25.03 3.68 -11.56
N ALA A 83 24.85 4.88 -12.12
CA ALA A 83 25.19 5.18 -13.52
C ALA A 83 24.59 4.17 -14.53
N GLY A 84 23.35 3.74 -14.29
CA GLY A 84 22.64 2.81 -15.17
C GLY A 84 23.08 1.34 -15.08
N ASN A 85 24.11 1.02 -14.33
CA ASN A 85 24.60 -0.34 -14.11
C ASN A 85 24.23 -0.84 -12.72
N ILE A 86 24.14 -2.16 -12.56
CA ILE A 86 24.00 -2.76 -11.23
C ILE A 86 25.29 -2.52 -10.46
N ALA A 87 25.31 -1.51 -9.59
CA ALA A 87 26.51 -1.16 -8.85
C ALA A 87 26.72 -2.08 -7.65
N SER A 88 25.65 -2.44 -6.96
CA SER A 88 25.74 -3.33 -5.81
C SER A 88 24.40 -4.01 -5.51
N LYS A 89 24.51 -5.23 -5.02
CA LYS A 89 23.45 -5.97 -4.38
C LYS A 89 23.52 -5.65 -2.89
N ILE A 90 22.52 -4.92 -2.37
CA ILE A 90 22.41 -4.69 -0.94
C ILE A 90 21.82 -5.96 -0.33
N THR A 91 22.63 -6.72 0.38
CA THR A 91 22.13 -7.86 1.15
C THR A 91 21.40 -7.32 2.37
N LEU A 92 20.07 -7.35 2.31
CA LEU A 92 19.22 -7.15 3.46
C LEU A 92 18.96 -8.55 4.01
N ASP A 93 19.54 -8.91 5.13
CA ASP A 93 19.31 -10.23 5.78
C ASP A 93 17.92 -10.25 6.44
N ILE A 94 16.89 -9.96 5.64
CA ILE A 94 15.51 -9.80 6.04
C ILE A 94 14.58 -10.38 4.96
N PRO A 95 13.46 -10.97 5.37
CA PRO A 95 12.44 -11.42 4.44
C PRO A 95 11.64 -10.22 3.91
N LEU A 96 11.38 -10.21 2.61
CA LEU A 96 10.46 -9.31 1.91
C LEU A 96 10.59 -7.81 2.30
N PRO A 97 11.67 -7.13 1.94
CA PRO A 97 11.76 -5.69 2.10
C PRO A 97 10.65 -5.03 1.24
N ILE A 98 9.98 -4.06 1.81
CA ILE A 98 8.91 -3.31 1.14
C ILE A 98 9.49 -2.05 0.53
N THR A 99 10.19 -1.26 1.34
CA THR A 99 10.84 -0.03 0.89
C THR A 99 12.31 0.00 1.30
N ILE A 100 13.11 0.70 0.53
CA ILE A 100 14.50 1.01 0.85
C ILE A 100 14.81 2.44 0.45
N GLU A 101 15.46 3.17 1.35
CA GLU A 101 15.84 4.56 1.16
C GLU A 101 17.25 4.81 1.72
N LYS A 102 17.91 5.88 1.30
CA LYS A 102 19.13 6.39 1.92
C LYS A 102 18.84 7.65 2.73
N PHE A 103 19.32 7.66 3.96
CA PHE A 103 19.32 8.83 4.82
C PHE A 103 20.70 8.97 5.46
N ASN A 104 21.36 10.12 5.27
CA ASN A 104 22.73 10.36 5.76
C ASN A 104 23.71 9.20 5.41
N GLN A 105 23.72 8.77 4.16
CA GLN A 105 24.52 7.67 3.62
C GLN A 105 24.27 6.29 4.25
N LYS A 106 23.22 6.14 5.06
CA LYS A 106 22.81 4.88 5.67
C LYS A 106 21.47 4.42 5.09
N TYR A 107 21.28 3.11 5.04
CA TYR A 107 20.00 2.56 4.57
C TYR A 107 18.93 2.62 5.65
N LEU A 108 17.77 3.07 5.24
CA LEU A 108 16.51 3.03 5.96
C LEU A 108 15.60 2.10 5.15
N TYR A 109 15.08 1.05 5.78
CA TYR A 109 14.25 0.07 5.08
C TYR A 109 13.18 -0.52 5.97
N SER A 110 12.06 -0.91 5.35
CA SER A 110 10.96 -1.57 6.02
C SER A 110 10.77 -3.00 5.51
N TYR A 111 10.29 -3.87 6.39
CA TYR A 111 9.98 -5.25 6.06
C TYR A 111 8.91 -5.81 7.00
N ILE A 112 8.39 -7.00 6.66
CA ILE A 112 7.46 -7.73 7.54
C ILE A 112 8.24 -8.81 8.27
N SER A 113 8.22 -8.78 9.61
CA SER A 113 8.80 -9.83 10.44
C SER A 113 8.07 -11.15 10.24
N GLN A 114 8.82 -12.21 10.00
CA GLN A 114 8.25 -13.55 9.86
C GLN A 114 7.78 -14.12 11.20
N GLU A 115 8.43 -13.75 12.31
CA GLU A 115 8.09 -14.23 13.64
C GLU A 115 6.80 -13.62 14.15
N SER A 116 6.72 -12.28 14.13
CA SER A 116 5.58 -11.54 14.66
C SER A 116 4.52 -11.21 13.61
N GLY A 117 4.88 -11.23 12.32
CA GLY A 117 4.06 -10.71 11.23
C GLY A 117 3.91 -9.19 11.27
N SER A 118 4.62 -8.52 12.18
CA SER A 118 4.58 -7.07 12.36
C SER A 118 5.46 -6.37 11.33
N HIS A 119 5.09 -5.14 10.98
CA HIS A 119 5.96 -4.28 10.20
C HIS A 119 7.10 -3.77 11.06
N ILE A 120 8.29 -3.82 10.51
CA ILE A 120 9.51 -3.36 11.15
C ILE A 120 10.21 -2.38 10.23
N VAL A 121 10.73 -1.31 10.82
CA VAL A 121 11.59 -0.35 10.14
C VAL A 121 12.97 -0.41 10.78
N ARG A 122 14.02 -0.43 9.95
CA ARG A 122 15.41 -0.39 10.40
C ARG A 122 16.15 0.78 9.77
N TYR A 123 16.93 1.45 10.60
CA TYR A 123 17.87 2.48 10.18
C TYR A 123 19.27 2.17 10.69
N ALA A 124 20.25 2.19 9.79
CA ALA A 124 21.65 1.89 10.14
C ALA A 124 21.82 0.56 10.89
N GLY A 125 21.04 -0.47 10.52
CA GLY A 125 21.04 -1.80 11.13
C GLY A 125 20.28 -1.91 12.45
N LYS A 126 19.75 -0.80 13.01
CA LYS A 126 18.98 -0.81 14.25
C LYS A 126 17.49 -0.74 13.97
N GLU A 127 16.72 -1.54 14.70
CA GLU A 127 15.25 -1.52 14.63
C GLU A 127 14.72 -0.25 15.29
N ILE A 128 13.79 0.41 14.60
CA ILE A 128 13.01 1.52 15.14
C ILE A 128 11.72 0.94 15.71
N LYS A 129 11.52 1.09 17.02
CA LYS A 129 10.31 0.63 17.68
C LYS A 129 9.13 1.51 17.27
N GLY A 130 8.18 0.89 16.56
CA GLY A 130 6.90 1.49 16.21
C GLY A 130 5.76 0.94 17.05
N SER A 131 4.54 1.21 16.62
CA SER A 131 3.32 0.57 17.13
C SER A 131 3.20 -0.86 16.60
N GLU A 132 2.55 -1.74 17.36
CA GLU A 132 2.18 -3.08 16.88
C GLU A 132 1.19 -3.04 15.69
N TYR A 133 0.51 -1.90 15.49
CA TYR A 133 -0.42 -1.63 14.39
C TYR A 133 0.21 -0.78 13.28
N LEU A 134 1.52 -0.78 13.18
CA LEU A 134 2.26 -0.01 12.19
C LEU A 134 1.79 -0.38 10.78
N ASP A 135 1.44 0.63 10.00
CA ASP A 135 1.18 0.51 8.58
C ASP A 135 2.50 0.55 7.80
N PHE A 136 2.66 -0.36 6.86
CA PHE A 136 3.91 -0.55 6.13
C PHE A 136 4.10 0.39 4.95
N HIS A 137 3.06 1.15 4.59
CA HIS A 137 3.07 1.88 3.33
C HIS A 137 4.08 3.01 3.33
N ASP A 138 4.20 3.76 4.46
CA ASP A 138 5.14 4.86 4.52
C ASP A 138 5.55 5.26 5.94
N TYR A 139 6.68 5.97 6.03
CA TYR A 139 7.26 6.49 7.26
C TYR A 139 8.23 7.65 6.96
N VAL A 140 8.52 8.47 7.95
CA VAL A 140 9.46 9.59 7.84
C VAL A 140 10.46 9.55 8.98
N LEU A 141 11.76 9.50 8.63
CA LEU A 141 12.85 9.76 9.57
C LEU A 141 13.20 11.26 9.53
N HIS A 142 13.05 11.92 10.65
CA HIS A 142 13.32 13.35 10.80
C HIS A 142 14.80 13.64 11.05
N LYS A 143 15.21 14.87 10.76
CA LYS A 143 16.60 15.32 10.96
C LYS A 143 17.05 15.23 12.43
N ASP A 144 16.13 15.39 13.36
CA ASP A 144 16.36 15.28 14.81
C ASP A 144 16.42 13.83 15.32
N GLY A 145 16.30 12.85 14.41
CA GLY A 145 16.30 11.43 14.73
C GLY A 145 14.98 10.88 15.26
N THR A 146 13.93 11.71 15.31
CA THR A 146 12.57 11.24 15.58
C THR A 146 11.99 10.56 14.34
N PHE A 147 10.92 9.79 14.52
CA PHE A 147 10.37 8.97 13.48
C PHE A 147 8.85 9.10 13.42
N THR A 148 8.29 9.41 12.26
CA THR A 148 6.83 9.39 12.04
C THR A 148 6.46 8.21 11.18
N PHE A 149 5.42 7.49 11.59
CA PHE A 149 4.85 6.37 10.83
C PHE A 149 3.33 6.44 10.80
N MET A 150 2.78 5.73 9.85
CA MET A 150 1.35 5.47 9.76
C MET A 150 0.99 4.24 10.61
N GLU A 151 -0.21 4.24 11.17
CA GLU A 151 -0.75 3.08 11.88
C GLU A 151 -2.22 2.85 11.54
N TYR A 152 -2.64 1.61 11.68
CA TYR A 152 -4.03 1.24 11.59
C TYR A 152 -4.75 1.50 12.91
N VAL A 153 -5.81 2.29 12.89
CA VAL A 153 -6.64 2.58 14.05
C VAL A 153 -8.01 1.94 13.86
N PRO A 154 -8.26 0.78 14.47
CA PRO A 154 -9.55 0.11 14.33
C PRO A 154 -10.64 0.87 15.07
N ASP A 155 -11.77 1.08 14.42
CA ASP A 155 -13.02 1.54 15.04
C ASP A 155 -14.03 0.41 15.09
N LEU A 156 -14.25 -0.13 16.28
CA LEU A 156 -15.17 -1.25 16.49
C LEU A 156 -16.63 -0.85 16.32
N LYS A 157 -16.97 0.43 16.59
CA LYS A 157 -18.32 0.95 16.43
C LYS A 157 -18.73 0.99 14.96
N ASP A 158 -17.78 1.40 14.13
CA ASP A 158 -18.01 1.59 12.71
C ASP A 158 -17.59 0.40 11.86
N ARG A 159 -16.93 -0.61 12.45
CA ARG A 159 -16.34 -1.75 11.73
C ARG A 159 -15.40 -1.28 10.63
N SER A 160 -14.64 -0.24 10.90
CA SER A 160 -13.72 0.40 9.96
C SER A 160 -12.31 0.48 10.53
N ILE A 161 -11.36 0.65 9.63
CA ILE A 161 -9.97 0.93 9.98
C ILE A 161 -9.68 2.35 9.54
N HIS A 162 -9.28 3.15 10.50
CA HIS A 162 -8.88 4.53 10.32
C HIS A 162 -7.36 4.66 10.22
N LEU A 163 -6.91 5.78 9.71
CA LEU A 163 -5.51 6.16 9.67
C LEU A 163 -5.11 6.81 10.99
N GLY A 164 -4.04 6.32 11.60
CA GLY A 164 -3.28 7.01 12.65
C GLY A 164 -1.94 7.48 12.12
N LEU A 165 -1.46 8.59 12.65
CA LEU A 165 -0.10 9.07 12.47
C LEU A 165 0.54 9.23 13.84
N LYS A 166 1.76 8.73 14.03
CA LYS A 166 2.52 8.88 15.26
C LYS A 166 3.94 9.32 15.00
N ARG A 167 4.38 10.34 15.73
CA ARG A 167 5.78 10.71 15.83
C ARG A 167 6.34 10.23 17.16
N VAL A 168 7.43 9.50 17.11
CA VAL A 168 8.09 8.92 18.28
C VAL A 168 9.56 9.33 18.34
N ASN A 169 10.12 9.34 19.54
CA ASN A 169 11.56 9.45 19.73
C ASN A 169 12.25 8.08 19.54
N SER A 170 13.58 8.06 19.62
CA SER A 170 14.39 6.85 19.45
C SER A 170 14.10 5.74 20.48
N LEU A 171 13.44 6.04 21.58
CA LEU A 171 13.05 5.11 22.63
C LEU A 171 11.60 4.61 22.47
N GLY A 172 10.87 5.10 21.46
CA GLY A 172 9.47 4.78 21.22
C GLY A 172 8.47 5.65 21.99
N GLY A 173 8.95 6.69 22.71
CA GLY A 173 8.07 7.65 23.37
C GLY A 173 7.33 8.51 22.37
N VAL A 174 5.99 8.59 22.48
CA VAL A 174 5.13 9.35 21.57
C VAL A 174 5.29 10.85 21.84
N LEU A 175 5.66 11.60 20.80
CA LEU A 175 5.82 13.05 20.84
C LEU A 175 4.60 13.77 20.26
N TRP A 176 3.95 13.16 19.27
CA TRP A 176 2.76 13.69 18.60
C TRP A 176 1.96 12.53 18.01
N SER A 177 0.66 12.69 17.98
CA SER A 177 -0.24 11.73 17.32
C SER A 177 -1.46 12.40 16.74
N TRP A 178 -1.99 11.82 15.69
CA TRP A 178 -3.22 12.20 15.04
C TRP A 178 -3.96 10.95 14.55
N ASP A 179 -5.27 10.97 14.54
CA ASP A 179 -6.06 9.93 13.89
C ASP A 179 -7.25 10.52 13.13
N SER A 180 -7.71 9.80 12.13
CA SER A 180 -8.73 10.27 11.20
C SER A 180 -10.16 10.20 11.71
N ARG A 181 -10.45 9.57 12.86
CA ARG A 181 -11.82 9.33 13.35
C ARG A 181 -12.65 10.59 13.58
N GLY A 182 -12.02 11.68 13.97
CA GLY A 182 -12.69 12.97 14.14
C GLY A 182 -12.85 13.79 12.85
N HIS A 183 -12.25 13.36 11.74
CA HIS A 183 -12.09 14.13 10.52
C HIS A 183 -12.72 13.46 9.28
N ILE A 184 -12.72 12.14 9.24
CA ILE A 184 -13.16 11.34 8.09
C ILE A 184 -14.27 10.40 8.54
N THR A 185 -15.47 10.63 8.03
CA THR A 185 -16.67 9.86 8.35
C THR A 185 -17.03 8.87 7.24
N LYS A 186 -17.95 7.96 7.52
CA LYS A 186 -18.44 6.97 6.54
C LYS A 186 -19.01 7.58 5.27
N GLU A 187 -19.55 8.78 5.33
CA GLU A 187 -20.10 9.48 4.17
C GLU A 187 -19.05 9.83 3.13
N HIS A 188 -17.78 9.91 3.57
CA HIS A 188 -16.64 10.18 2.72
C HIS A 188 -16.13 8.93 1.99
N PHE A 189 -16.63 7.74 2.33
CA PHE A 189 -16.15 6.51 1.73
C PHE A 189 -16.78 6.30 0.36
N VAL A 190 -15.94 6.25 -0.65
CA VAL A 190 -16.37 5.84 -2.00
C VAL A 190 -17.06 4.48 -1.88
N LYS A 191 -18.20 4.31 -2.56
CA LYS A 191 -18.88 3.01 -2.61
C LYS A 191 -18.01 1.96 -3.28
N PHE A 192 -17.08 1.44 -2.50
CA PHE A 192 -16.09 0.45 -2.94
C PHE A 192 -16.72 -0.86 -3.43
N SER A 193 -17.99 -1.10 -3.08
CA SER A 193 -18.71 -2.32 -3.42
C SER A 193 -18.90 -2.53 -4.93
N ASN A 194 -18.92 -1.46 -5.71
CA ASN A 194 -19.16 -1.58 -7.16
C ASN A 194 -17.86 -1.83 -7.93
N SER A 195 -16.73 -1.27 -7.50
CA SER A 195 -15.45 -1.43 -8.23
C SER A 195 -14.83 -2.81 -8.09
N LEU A 196 -15.01 -3.46 -6.94
CA LEU A 196 -14.60 -4.86 -6.76
C LEU A 196 -15.50 -5.82 -7.55
N ASN A 197 -16.80 -5.49 -7.70
CA ASN A 197 -17.72 -6.27 -8.54
C ASN A 197 -17.45 -6.07 -10.03
N GLU A 198 -17.02 -4.89 -10.45
CA GLU A 198 -16.68 -4.63 -11.87
C GLU A 198 -15.35 -5.24 -12.28
N THR A 199 -14.35 -5.31 -11.38
CA THR A 199 -13.11 -6.06 -11.65
C THR A 199 -13.31 -7.58 -11.61
N ASN A 200 -14.38 -8.08 -10.97
CA ASN A 200 -14.78 -9.50 -10.97
C ASN A 200 -15.71 -9.87 -12.15
N ALA A 201 -16.12 -8.94 -12.99
CA ALA A 201 -16.91 -9.20 -14.20
C ALA A 201 -16.11 -9.89 -15.34
N ILE A 202 -14.85 -10.24 -15.10
CA ILE A 202 -14.18 -11.27 -15.90
C ILE A 202 -14.73 -12.61 -15.41
N ASN A 203 -15.52 -13.26 -16.23
CA ASN A 203 -16.23 -14.54 -16.13
C ASN A 203 -15.43 -15.70 -15.48
N GLU A 204 -14.96 -15.55 -14.25
CA GLU A 204 -14.50 -16.67 -13.45
C GLU A 204 -15.57 -16.96 -12.41
N LYS A 205 -16.06 -18.20 -12.41
CA LYS A 205 -16.89 -18.75 -11.34
C LYS A 205 -16.25 -18.32 -10.01
N LEU A 206 -17.03 -17.64 -9.16
CA LEU A 206 -16.60 -17.22 -7.83
C LEU A 206 -15.80 -18.35 -7.17
N PRO A 207 -14.54 -18.14 -6.80
CA PRO A 207 -13.76 -19.18 -6.17
C PRO A 207 -14.47 -19.65 -4.91
N LEU A 208 -14.37 -20.93 -4.57
CA LEU A 208 -15.02 -21.54 -3.41
C LEU A 208 -14.80 -20.72 -2.12
N SER A 209 -13.68 -20.01 -2.04
CA SER A 209 -13.34 -19.06 -0.98
C SER A 209 -14.34 -17.90 -0.86
N GLU A 210 -14.84 -17.33 -1.96
CA GLU A 210 -15.80 -16.22 -1.91
C GLU A 210 -17.21 -16.67 -1.53
N ILE A 211 -17.61 -17.85 -1.98
CA ILE A 211 -18.87 -18.49 -1.55
C ILE A 211 -18.83 -18.72 -0.03
N LEU A 212 -17.72 -19.22 0.49
CA LEU A 212 -17.52 -19.41 1.94
C LEU A 212 -17.52 -18.07 2.71
N ILE A 213 -17.02 -16.98 2.12
CA ILE A 213 -17.06 -15.64 2.71
C ILE A 213 -18.49 -15.13 2.82
N GLN A 214 -19.30 -15.26 1.76
CA GLN A 214 -20.71 -14.86 1.78
C GLN A 214 -21.55 -15.67 2.76
N ILE A 215 -21.32 -16.99 2.83
CA ILE A 215 -21.95 -17.86 3.81
C ILE A 215 -21.56 -17.44 5.24
N ARG A 216 -20.29 -17.16 5.51
CA ARG A 216 -19.79 -16.70 6.82
C ARG A 216 -20.40 -15.38 7.24
N LYS A 217 -20.49 -14.39 6.34
CA LYS A 217 -21.11 -13.10 6.62
C LYS A 217 -22.57 -13.29 7.08
N LYS A 218 -23.33 -14.07 6.33
CA LYS A 218 -24.73 -14.36 6.65
C LYS A 218 -24.89 -15.07 8.00
N TYR A 219 -23.97 -15.99 8.35
CA TYR A 219 -23.97 -16.67 9.65
C TYR A 219 -23.51 -15.77 10.81
N SER A 220 -22.52 -14.88 10.57
CA SER A 220 -22.08 -13.91 11.58
C SER A 220 -23.21 -12.95 11.96
N ASP A 221 -23.93 -12.41 10.96
CA ASP A 221 -25.08 -11.53 11.20
C ASP A 221 -26.22 -12.27 11.90
N PHE A 222 -26.45 -13.55 11.56
CA PHE A 222 -27.42 -14.39 12.22
C PHE A 222 -27.08 -14.64 13.70
N VAL A 223 -25.81 -14.95 14.00
CA VAL A 223 -25.37 -15.19 15.38
C VAL A 223 -25.43 -13.93 16.22
N LEU A 224 -25.08 -12.78 15.67
CA LEU A 224 -25.21 -11.47 16.34
C LEU A 224 -26.66 -11.19 16.69
N ASN A 225 -27.57 -11.40 15.74
CA ASN A 225 -28.99 -11.12 15.93
C ASN A 225 -29.71 -12.10 16.86
N VAL A 226 -29.24 -13.38 16.90
CA VAL A 226 -29.88 -14.45 17.68
C VAL A 226 -29.28 -14.60 19.07
N LEU A 227 -27.99 -14.45 19.21
CA LEU A 227 -27.27 -14.72 20.46
C LEU A 227 -26.77 -13.46 21.17
N GLY A 228 -26.93 -12.27 20.59
CA GLY A 228 -26.43 -11.01 21.14
C GLY A 228 -24.91 -10.96 21.33
N VAL A 229 -24.19 -11.90 20.74
CA VAL A 229 -22.73 -12.00 20.85
C VAL A 229 -22.10 -11.32 19.66
N ASP A 230 -21.42 -10.23 19.89
CA ASP A 230 -20.63 -9.57 18.87
C ASP A 230 -19.38 -10.38 18.55
N ILE A 231 -19.54 -11.38 17.68
CA ILE A 231 -18.46 -12.20 17.18
C ILE A 231 -17.44 -11.34 16.43
N TYR A 232 -17.90 -10.28 15.76
CA TYR A 232 -17.03 -9.35 15.07
C TYR A 232 -16.10 -8.63 16.04
N LYS A 233 -16.63 -8.11 17.15
CA LYS A 233 -15.81 -7.49 18.21
C LYS A 233 -14.76 -8.47 18.76
N ARG A 234 -15.17 -9.70 19.08
CA ARG A 234 -14.23 -10.74 19.55
C ARG A 234 -13.19 -11.12 18.50
N LEU A 235 -13.57 -11.21 17.23
CA LEU A 235 -12.64 -11.52 16.15
C LEU A 235 -11.69 -10.36 15.87
N VAL A 236 -12.15 -9.09 16.00
CA VAL A 236 -11.27 -7.93 15.91
C VAL A 236 -10.31 -7.90 17.10
N ASP A 237 -10.77 -8.16 18.32
CA ASP A 237 -9.90 -8.26 19.50
C ASP A 237 -8.86 -9.37 19.34
N ILE A 238 -9.25 -10.53 18.82
CA ILE A 238 -8.34 -11.61 18.47
C ILE A 238 -7.39 -11.21 17.34
N LYS A 239 -7.87 -10.49 16.33
CA LYS A 239 -7.08 -9.97 15.22
C LYS A 239 -6.02 -8.98 15.68
N LEU A 240 -6.36 -8.11 16.60
CA LEU A 240 -5.46 -7.14 17.19
C LEU A 240 -4.40 -7.81 18.10
N HIS A 241 -4.74 -8.95 18.73
CA HIS A 241 -3.83 -9.73 19.56
C HIS A 241 -3.00 -10.76 18.78
N LEU A 242 -3.57 -11.35 17.73
CA LEU A 242 -2.83 -12.17 16.80
C LEU A 242 -2.10 -11.22 15.85
N SER A 243 -0.80 -11.10 15.99
CA SER A 243 0.13 -10.30 15.20
C SER A 243 -0.35 -9.99 13.76
N ASN A 244 0.17 -8.95 13.14
CA ASN A 244 -0.12 -8.52 11.74
C ASN A 244 -0.15 -9.65 10.68
N LYS A 245 0.36 -10.83 10.99
CA LYS A 245 0.21 -12.06 10.22
C LYS A 245 -1.25 -12.41 9.90
N THR A 246 -2.12 -12.19 10.87
CA THR A 246 -3.55 -12.51 10.79
C THR A 246 -4.35 -11.33 10.25
N TYR A 247 -3.82 -10.11 10.29
CA TYR A 247 -4.47 -8.91 9.80
C TYR A 247 -4.92 -9.05 8.34
N ARG A 248 -4.05 -9.47 7.44
CA ARG A 248 -4.38 -9.64 6.00
C ARG A 248 -5.31 -10.82 5.73
N LEU A 249 -5.24 -11.87 6.53
CA LEU A 249 -6.19 -12.98 6.46
C LEU A 249 -7.60 -12.51 6.87
N PHE A 250 -7.69 -11.74 7.96
CA PHE A 250 -8.96 -11.26 8.48
C PHE A 250 -9.54 -10.07 7.71
N ASP A 251 -8.70 -9.20 7.16
CA ASP A 251 -9.14 -8.10 6.31
C ASP A 251 -9.88 -8.61 5.06
N ARG A 252 -9.40 -9.69 4.48
CA ARG A 252 -10.10 -10.41 3.41
C ARG A 252 -11.41 -11.07 3.87
N TYR A 253 -11.48 -11.56 5.12
CA TYR A 253 -12.55 -12.45 5.58
C TYR A 253 -13.63 -11.77 6.42
N ILE A 254 -13.38 -10.60 7.01
CA ILE A 254 -14.29 -9.98 7.97
C ILE A 254 -14.90 -8.66 7.44
N ASN A 255 -14.59 -8.23 6.21
CA ASN A 255 -15.04 -6.94 5.66
C ASN A 255 -14.77 -5.74 6.62
N SER A 256 -13.71 -5.79 7.40
CA SER A 256 -13.20 -4.57 7.99
C SER A 256 -12.59 -3.77 6.85
N VAL A 257 -13.31 -2.80 6.37
CA VAL A 257 -12.90 -2.04 5.22
C VAL A 257 -11.88 -1.03 5.70
N ASP A 258 -10.66 -1.14 5.20
CA ASP A 258 -9.66 -0.09 5.26
C ASP A 258 -10.12 1.02 4.31
N HIS A 259 -10.97 1.90 4.81
CA HIS A 259 -11.64 2.90 3.99
C HIS A 259 -10.73 4.02 3.51
N ILE A 260 -9.59 4.22 4.13
CA ILE A 260 -8.67 5.31 3.82
C ILE A 260 -7.52 4.78 2.98
N HIS A 261 -6.89 3.70 3.44
CA HIS A 261 -5.73 3.07 2.80
C HIS A 261 -4.70 4.12 2.39
N ALA A 262 -4.22 4.88 3.38
CA ALA A 262 -3.15 5.83 3.15
C ALA A 262 -1.89 5.10 2.69
N ASN A 263 -1.17 5.67 1.75
CA ASN A 263 -0.01 5.00 1.17
C ASN A 263 1.23 5.90 1.05
N SER A 264 1.11 7.17 1.34
CA SER A 264 2.29 8.05 1.50
C SER A 264 1.99 9.22 2.42
N ILE A 265 3.05 9.68 3.12
CA ILE A 265 3.07 10.87 3.94
C ILE A 265 4.30 11.71 3.61
N GLN A 266 4.15 13.02 3.63
CA GLN A 266 5.27 13.96 3.45
C GLN A 266 5.10 15.16 4.37
N TYR A 267 6.14 15.51 5.14
CA TYR A 267 6.16 16.77 5.87
C TYR A 267 6.51 17.93 4.95
N LEU A 268 5.83 19.06 5.16
CA LEU A 268 5.95 20.27 4.37
C LEU A 268 6.22 21.47 5.29
N ASP A 269 6.81 22.52 4.74
CA ASP A 269 7.00 23.83 5.39
C ASP A 269 7.59 23.71 6.82
N ASN A 270 8.82 23.19 6.91
CA ASN A 270 9.51 22.94 8.18
C ASN A 270 8.67 22.16 9.20
N GLU A 271 8.02 21.11 8.72
CA GLU A 271 7.18 20.19 9.51
C GLU A 271 5.86 20.79 10.04
N LYS A 272 5.45 21.94 9.51
CA LYS A 272 4.18 22.56 9.88
C LYS A 272 2.97 21.76 9.36
N TYR A 273 3.12 21.11 8.21
CA TYR A 273 2.05 20.39 7.53
C TYR A 273 2.46 18.96 7.19
N ILE A 274 1.48 18.08 7.08
CA ILE A 274 1.65 16.70 6.61
C ILE A 274 0.72 16.47 5.43
N LEU A 275 1.27 16.21 4.24
CA LEU A 275 0.52 15.69 3.10
C LEU A 275 0.27 14.19 3.31
N VAL A 276 -0.94 13.74 3.04
CA VAL A 276 -1.36 12.34 3.07
C VAL A 276 -2.00 11.97 1.74
N SER A 277 -1.58 10.84 1.18
CA SER A 277 -2.25 10.21 0.04
C SER A 277 -3.18 9.09 0.52
N ALA A 278 -4.49 9.31 0.41
CA ALA A 278 -5.54 8.39 0.82
C ALA A 278 -6.13 7.68 -0.41
N ARG A 279 -5.63 6.47 -0.68
CA ARG A 279 -5.93 5.71 -1.89
C ARG A 279 -7.43 5.42 -2.07
N HIS A 280 -8.09 4.92 -1.01
CA HIS A 280 -9.49 4.51 -1.09
C HIS A 280 -10.48 5.68 -1.01
N LEU A 281 -10.00 6.88 -0.70
CA LEU A 281 -10.78 8.11 -0.82
C LEU A 281 -10.64 8.78 -2.18
N ASP A 282 -9.79 8.25 -3.06
CA ASP A 282 -9.38 8.95 -4.31
C ASP A 282 -9.00 10.40 -4.00
N ALA A 283 -8.26 10.64 -2.94
CA ALA A 283 -7.99 11.98 -2.43
C ALA A 283 -6.62 12.12 -1.80
N LEU A 284 -6.16 13.36 -1.79
CA LEU A 284 -5.04 13.86 -1.00
C LEU A 284 -5.56 14.85 0.02
N PHE A 285 -4.94 14.93 1.16
CA PHE A 285 -5.23 15.98 2.13
C PHE A 285 -3.99 16.41 2.92
N ILE A 286 -4.04 17.62 3.48
CA ILE A 286 -2.96 18.17 4.29
C ILE A 286 -3.47 18.46 5.69
N ILE A 287 -2.76 17.95 6.68
CA ILE A 287 -2.99 18.17 8.11
C ILE A 287 -2.06 19.28 8.58
N GLU A 288 -2.59 20.26 9.31
CA GLU A 288 -1.76 21.19 10.07
C GLU A 288 -1.36 20.54 11.40
N VAL A 289 -0.06 20.36 11.63
CA VAL A 289 0.47 19.58 12.78
C VAL A 289 0.07 20.16 14.12
N SER A 290 0.06 21.50 14.24
CA SER A 290 -0.24 22.20 15.49
C SER A 290 -1.70 22.07 15.93
N THR A 291 -2.64 22.01 14.98
CA THR A 291 -4.08 21.99 15.25
C THR A 291 -4.73 20.62 15.03
N GLY A 292 -4.06 19.75 14.26
CA GLY A 292 -4.61 18.48 13.80
C GLY A 292 -5.72 18.63 12.75
N GLN A 293 -6.00 19.85 12.26
CA GLN A 293 -7.07 20.08 11.30
C GLN A 293 -6.61 19.76 9.87
N ILE A 294 -7.53 19.23 9.07
CA ILE A 294 -7.34 19.09 7.62
C ILE A 294 -7.58 20.46 6.99
N VAL A 295 -6.51 21.10 6.52
CA VAL A 295 -6.53 22.49 6.01
C VAL A 295 -6.59 22.57 4.48
N TRP A 296 -6.32 21.46 3.78
CA TRP A 296 -6.32 21.39 2.33
C TRP A 296 -6.71 19.99 1.89
N SER A 297 -7.43 19.86 0.77
CA SER A 297 -7.74 18.57 0.16
C SER A 297 -7.95 18.69 -1.34
N LEU A 298 -7.61 17.63 -2.09
CA LEU A 298 -7.80 17.52 -3.53
C LEU A 298 -8.25 16.10 -3.87
N GLY A 299 -9.32 15.96 -4.64
CA GLY A 299 -9.88 14.67 -5.01
C GLY A 299 -9.82 14.37 -6.49
N GLY A 300 -9.72 13.10 -6.82
CA GLY A 300 -10.03 12.58 -8.15
C GLY A 300 -11.54 12.64 -8.44
N PRO A 301 -11.97 12.31 -9.67
CA PRO A 301 -13.38 12.48 -10.09
C PRO A 301 -14.37 11.64 -9.28
N TYR A 302 -13.91 10.54 -8.69
CA TYR A 302 -14.75 9.63 -7.90
C TYR A 302 -14.71 9.91 -6.39
N SER A 303 -13.86 10.84 -5.94
CA SER A 303 -13.78 11.18 -4.52
C SER A 303 -15.06 11.81 -3.99
N THR A 304 -15.56 11.27 -2.88
CA THR A 304 -16.66 11.86 -2.09
C THR A 304 -16.15 12.64 -0.89
N PHE A 305 -14.85 12.53 -0.59
CA PHE A 305 -14.20 13.19 0.55
C PHE A 305 -14.08 14.70 0.37
N THR A 306 -13.83 15.16 -0.85
CA THR A 306 -13.69 16.60 -1.16
C THR A 306 -14.32 16.93 -2.51
N LYS A 307 -14.75 18.18 -2.65
CA LYS A 307 -15.28 18.71 -3.93
C LYS A 307 -14.19 19.41 -4.77
N ASN A 308 -13.01 19.63 -4.21
CA ASN A 308 -11.91 20.23 -4.93
C ASN A 308 -11.38 19.25 -6.01
N ARG A 309 -11.21 19.75 -7.22
CA ARG A 309 -10.83 18.93 -8.38
C ARG A 309 -9.69 19.58 -9.14
N VAL A 310 -8.95 18.74 -9.85
CA VAL A 310 -7.92 19.21 -10.79
C VAL A 310 -8.57 19.87 -12.01
N ILE A 311 -7.97 20.96 -12.48
CA ILE A 311 -8.41 21.67 -13.67
C ILE A 311 -7.57 21.22 -14.87
N GLY A 312 -8.24 20.94 -16.00
CA GLY A 312 -7.59 20.68 -17.30
C GLY A 312 -6.98 19.29 -17.45
N ASP A 313 -7.17 18.38 -16.48
CA ASP A 313 -6.76 16.99 -16.65
C ASP A 313 -7.75 16.27 -17.59
N PRO A 314 -7.29 15.62 -18.68
CA PRO A 314 -8.16 14.88 -19.60
C PRO A 314 -8.98 13.77 -18.94
N ARG A 315 -8.52 13.25 -17.80
CA ARG A 315 -9.24 12.22 -17.00
C ARG A 315 -10.08 12.82 -15.88
N GLY A 316 -10.05 14.15 -15.69
CA GLY A 316 -10.67 14.83 -14.55
C GLY A 316 -9.93 14.63 -13.22
N GLY A 317 -8.75 14.02 -13.23
CA GLY A 317 -7.91 13.77 -12.07
C GLY A 317 -7.36 12.34 -12.01
N PHE A 318 -7.21 11.81 -10.81
CA PHE A 318 -6.56 10.53 -10.51
C PHE A 318 -7.51 9.57 -9.80
N SER A 319 -7.14 8.29 -9.78
CA SER A 319 -7.88 7.28 -9.02
C SER A 319 -6.95 6.23 -8.41
N HIS A 320 -7.17 5.94 -7.10
CA HIS A 320 -6.40 4.97 -6.33
C HIS A 320 -4.89 5.24 -6.38
N GLN A 321 -4.54 6.52 -6.32
CA GLN A 321 -3.19 7.04 -6.46
C GLN A 321 -2.23 6.49 -5.39
N HIS A 322 -0.94 6.52 -5.71
CA HIS A 322 0.15 6.22 -4.79
C HIS A 322 1.22 7.31 -4.79
N ASP A 323 1.95 7.40 -3.67
CA ASP A 323 3.21 8.13 -3.50
C ASP A 323 3.11 9.61 -3.93
N ALA A 324 2.17 10.34 -3.32
CA ALA A 324 2.04 11.77 -3.59
C ALA A 324 3.19 12.56 -2.94
N VAL A 325 3.86 13.40 -3.74
CA VAL A 325 5.00 14.22 -3.32
C VAL A 325 4.80 15.66 -3.80
N ILE A 326 5.01 16.62 -2.90
CA ILE A 326 5.10 18.03 -3.26
C ILE A 326 6.57 18.43 -3.32
N TYR A 327 6.98 18.96 -4.45
CA TYR A 327 8.28 19.54 -4.66
C TYR A 327 8.13 20.92 -5.31
N LYS A 328 8.62 21.95 -4.63
CA LYS A 328 8.35 23.34 -5.01
C LYS A 328 6.82 23.59 -5.10
N ASN A 329 6.34 24.14 -6.19
CA ASN A 329 4.91 24.41 -6.41
C ASN A 329 4.25 23.36 -7.32
N ARG A 330 4.72 22.11 -7.26
CA ARG A 330 4.19 21.00 -8.06
C ARG A 330 3.87 19.81 -7.17
N LEU A 331 2.76 19.18 -7.46
CA LEU A 331 2.31 17.92 -6.87
C LEU A 331 2.55 16.80 -7.88
N TYR A 332 3.29 15.80 -7.47
CA TYR A 332 3.63 14.61 -8.24
C TYR A 332 2.91 13.42 -7.61
N LEU A 333 2.32 12.54 -8.40
CA LEU A 333 1.73 11.31 -7.92
C LEU A 333 1.66 10.24 -9.02
N PHE A 334 1.50 9.00 -8.60
CA PHE A 334 1.21 7.90 -9.50
C PHE A 334 -0.31 7.62 -9.50
N ASP A 335 -0.95 7.76 -10.66
CA ASP A 335 -2.35 7.45 -10.89
C ASP A 335 -2.47 5.99 -11.35
N ASN A 336 -2.93 5.10 -10.46
CA ASN A 336 -3.14 3.69 -10.78
C ASN A 336 -4.34 3.48 -11.73
N ALA A 337 -5.20 4.48 -11.87
CA ALA A 337 -6.36 4.49 -12.77
C ALA A 337 -7.39 3.38 -12.50
N ASN A 338 -7.56 2.96 -11.23
CA ASN A 338 -8.36 1.77 -10.92
C ASN A 338 -9.85 1.95 -11.18
N MET A 339 -10.37 3.17 -11.06
CA MET A 339 -11.79 3.47 -11.32
C MET A 339 -12.06 3.82 -12.79
N PHE A 340 -11.02 3.91 -13.62
CA PHE A 340 -11.16 4.12 -15.05
C PHE A 340 -11.09 2.78 -15.78
N SER A 341 -12.12 2.43 -16.57
CA SER A 341 -12.25 1.09 -17.14
C SER A 341 -11.07 0.67 -18.01
N ASP A 342 -10.60 1.49 -18.93
CA ASP A 342 -9.63 1.06 -19.96
C ASP A 342 -8.40 1.98 -20.08
N LEU A 343 -8.16 2.80 -19.05
CA LEU A 343 -7.03 3.72 -19.06
C LEU A 343 -5.79 3.08 -18.43
N PRO A 344 -4.60 3.28 -19.02
CA PRO A 344 -3.35 2.83 -18.43
C PRO A 344 -3.02 3.67 -17.19
N SER A 345 -2.22 3.10 -16.29
CA SER A 345 -1.64 3.86 -15.20
C SER A 345 -0.66 4.91 -15.72
N ARG A 346 -0.44 5.96 -14.95
CA ARG A 346 0.44 7.08 -15.34
C ARG A 346 1.11 7.73 -14.13
N ALA A 347 2.28 8.30 -14.34
CA ALA A 347 2.78 9.39 -13.51
C ALA A 347 2.10 10.69 -13.94
N VAL A 348 1.68 11.51 -12.99
CA VAL A 348 1.00 12.78 -13.30
C VAL A 348 1.51 13.91 -12.41
N VAL A 349 1.57 15.11 -12.94
CA VAL A 349 2.05 16.31 -12.26
C VAL A 349 1.01 17.42 -12.38
N TYR A 350 0.72 18.05 -11.24
CA TYR A 350 -0.19 19.20 -11.14
C TYR A 350 0.52 20.40 -10.53
N THR A 351 -0.02 21.60 -10.71
CA THR A 351 0.36 22.74 -9.86
C THR A 351 -0.13 22.52 -8.45
N PHE A 352 0.62 23.03 -7.48
CA PHE A 352 0.26 22.98 -6.07
C PHE A 352 0.20 24.39 -5.47
N ASP A 353 -0.90 24.66 -4.78
CA ASP A 353 -1.10 25.85 -3.97
C ASP A 353 -1.77 25.46 -2.66
N ILE A 354 -1.05 25.55 -1.54
CA ILE A 354 -1.57 25.20 -0.23
C ILE A 354 -2.73 26.10 0.23
N LYS A 355 -2.81 27.32 -0.27
CA LYS A 355 -3.86 28.28 0.07
C LYS A 355 -5.15 28.03 -0.70
N ASN A 356 -5.04 27.43 -1.89
CA ASN A 356 -6.20 27.22 -2.75
C ASN A 356 -6.09 25.90 -3.54
N PRO A 357 -6.68 24.80 -3.06
CA PRO A 357 -6.66 23.52 -3.76
C PRO A 357 -7.32 23.59 -5.16
N ASN A 358 -8.27 24.50 -5.37
CA ASN A 358 -8.92 24.70 -6.67
C ASN A 358 -8.02 25.33 -7.74
N ASN A 359 -6.80 25.74 -7.38
CA ASN A 359 -5.77 26.16 -8.34
C ASN A 359 -4.92 25.01 -8.86
N SER A 360 -5.20 23.78 -8.46
CA SER A 360 -4.48 22.59 -8.95
C SER A 360 -4.79 22.36 -10.43
N ARG A 361 -3.80 22.59 -11.29
CA ARG A 361 -3.91 22.46 -12.75
C ARG A 361 -3.02 21.36 -13.27
N PHE A 362 -3.51 20.64 -14.25
CA PHE A 362 -2.73 19.65 -14.99
C PHE A 362 -1.52 20.31 -15.66
N LEU A 363 -0.35 19.69 -15.48
CA LEU A 363 0.91 20.12 -16.07
C LEU A 363 1.50 19.07 -17.01
N PHE A 364 1.50 17.80 -16.58
CA PHE A 364 2.22 16.76 -17.28
C PHE A 364 1.65 15.39 -16.93
N GLU A 365 1.70 14.46 -17.89
CA GLU A 365 1.52 13.03 -17.65
C GLU A 365 2.54 12.19 -18.43
N TYR A 366 2.91 11.06 -17.88
CA TYR A 366 3.67 10.04 -18.57
C TYR A 366 2.97 8.68 -18.38
N LEU A 367 2.50 8.12 -19.48
CA LEU A 367 1.74 6.88 -19.47
C LEU A 367 2.67 5.68 -19.27
N GLU A 368 2.16 4.62 -18.65
CA GLU A 368 2.87 3.34 -18.61
C GLU A 368 3.30 2.93 -20.03
N PRO A 369 4.60 2.65 -20.27
CA PRO A 369 5.16 2.51 -21.62
C PRO A 369 4.46 1.47 -22.51
N TYR A 370 3.95 0.39 -21.90
CA TYR A 370 3.19 -0.64 -22.59
C TYR A 370 1.67 -0.40 -22.55
N LYS A 371 1.24 0.77 -22.09
CA LYS A 371 -0.17 1.17 -21.92
C LYS A 371 -0.98 0.21 -21.05
N ARG A 372 -0.39 -0.26 -19.96
CA ARG A 372 -1.01 -1.22 -19.05
C ARG A 372 -1.49 -0.55 -17.79
N ARG A 373 -2.42 -1.19 -17.11
CA ARG A 373 -2.92 -0.77 -15.80
C ARG A 373 -2.19 -1.52 -14.68
N ARG A 374 -1.79 -0.77 -13.65
CA ARG A 374 -1.13 -1.24 -12.42
C ARG A 374 -2.05 -0.99 -11.24
N LEU A 375 -2.55 -2.04 -10.58
CA LEU A 375 -3.57 -1.88 -9.53
C LEU A 375 -3.09 -1.24 -8.25
N SER A 376 -1.79 -1.33 -7.94
CA SER A 376 -1.26 -0.96 -6.64
C SER A 376 0.21 -0.61 -6.70
N MET A 377 0.72 -0.03 -5.61
CA MET A 377 2.12 0.34 -5.48
C MET A 377 2.48 1.48 -6.43
N ALA A 378 3.76 1.66 -6.68
CA ALA A 378 4.35 2.68 -7.53
C ALA A 378 4.78 3.96 -6.80
N SER A 379 5.61 4.73 -7.47
CA SER A 379 6.14 6.00 -6.95
C SER A 379 6.46 6.98 -8.06
N VAL A 380 6.39 8.27 -7.74
CA VAL A 380 6.87 9.35 -8.60
C VAL A 380 7.71 10.30 -7.76
N GLN A 381 9.01 10.35 -8.05
CA GLN A 381 9.95 11.22 -7.34
C GLN A 381 10.50 12.28 -8.29
N PRO A 382 10.34 13.59 -8.01
CA PRO A 382 11.08 14.61 -8.73
C PRO A 382 12.58 14.48 -8.46
N LEU A 383 13.39 14.42 -9.50
CA LEU A 383 14.85 14.44 -9.43
C LEU A 383 15.40 15.86 -9.53
N ASP A 384 14.76 16.66 -10.36
CA ASP A 384 14.98 18.09 -10.52
C ASP A 384 13.72 18.76 -11.13
N ASP A 385 13.85 19.96 -11.70
CA ASP A 385 12.72 20.70 -12.25
C ASP A 385 12.12 20.07 -13.51
N ASP A 386 12.93 19.31 -14.25
CA ASP A 386 12.56 18.76 -15.55
C ASP A 386 12.46 17.22 -15.55
N ARG A 387 12.99 16.53 -14.53
CA ARG A 387 13.08 15.06 -14.53
C ARG A 387 12.40 14.43 -13.34
N ILE A 388 11.77 13.30 -13.59
CA ILE A 388 11.13 12.45 -12.59
C ILE A 388 11.64 11.02 -12.67
N LEU A 389 11.78 10.38 -11.53
CA LEU A 389 11.93 8.93 -11.42
C LEU A 389 10.56 8.32 -11.14
N ILE A 390 10.16 7.37 -11.97
CA ILE A 390 8.91 6.62 -11.82
C ILE A 390 9.27 5.18 -11.43
N GLY A 391 8.78 4.72 -10.28
CA GLY A 391 8.70 3.31 -9.95
C GLY A 391 7.33 2.79 -10.33
N TRP A 392 7.26 1.80 -11.21
CA TRP A 392 6.00 1.39 -11.84
C TRP A 392 5.12 0.46 -10.97
N GLY A 393 5.61 0.04 -9.82
CA GLY A 393 4.81 -0.70 -8.84
C GLY A 393 4.41 -2.11 -9.25
N GLY A 394 3.21 -2.50 -8.89
CA GLY A 394 2.68 -3.85 -9.07
C GLY A 394 2.69 -4.35 -10.53
N VAL A 395 2.61 -5.65 -10.72
CA VAL A 395 2.57 -6.23 -12.07
C VAL A 395 1.32 -5.78 -12.83
N PRO A 396 1.38 -5.77 -14.16
CA PRO A 396 0.24 -5.44 -15.00
C PRO A 396 -0.93 -6.40 -14.80
N LEU A 397 -2.14 -5.92 -15.08
CA LEU A 397 -3.35 -6.74 -15.05
C LEU A 397 -3.50 -7.61 -16.30
N GLY A 398 -4.28 -8.69 -16.12
CA GLY A 398 -4.72 -9.55 -17.22
C GLY A 398 -3.60 -10.41 -17.83
N PRO A 399 -3.69 -10.78 -19.12
CA PRO A 399 -2.74 -11.69 -19.77
C PRO A 399 -1.32 -11.13 -19.86
N ASP A 400 -1.16 -9.83 -19.67
CA ASP A 400 0.15 -9.16 -19.70
C ASP A 400 1.02 -9.45 -18.47
N ARG A 401 0.48 -10.11 -17.44
CA ARG A 401 1.25 -10.57 -16.27
C ARG A 401 2.43 -11.47 -16.62
N GLN A 402 2.29 -12.24 -17.70
CA GLN A 402 3.31 -13.18 -18.19
C GLN A 402 4.32 -12.51 -19.10
N LYS A 403 4.27 -11.20 -19.26
CA LYS A 403 5.19 -10.45 -20.10
C LYS A 403 6.17 -9.63 -19.26
N THR A 404 7.31 -9.32 -19.85
CA THR A 404 8.24 -8.29 -19.33
C THR A 404 7.49 -7.02 -18.98
N SER A 405 7.84 -6.41 -17.87
CA SER A 405 7.19 -5.19 -17.39
C SER A 405 8.23 -4.14 -16.99
N VAL A 406 7.92 -2.88 -17.26
CA VAL A 406 8.78 -1.80 -16.79
C VAL A 406 8.77 -1.76 -15.27
N GLY A 407 9.97 -1.71 -14.66
CA GLY A 407 10.16 -1.62 -13.22
C GLY A 407 10.37 -0.20 -12.74
N ALA A 408 11.22 0.55 -13.44
CA ALA A 408 11.46 1.97 -13.16
C ALA A 408 11.89 2.72 -14.43
N SER A 409 11.63 4.04 -14.46
CA SER A 409 12.03 4.91 -15.56
C SER A 409 12.41 6.28 -15.05
N ILE A 410 13.45 6.90 -15.65
CA ILE A 410 13.69 8.34 -15.55
C ILE A 410 13.14 8.99 -16.81
N VAL A 411 12.27 9.96 -16.60
CA VAL A 411 11.57 10.66 -17.65
C VAL A 411 11.88 12.15 -17.58
N ASN A 412 12.23 12.72 -18.73
CA ASN A 412 12.36 14.16 -18.91
C ASN A 412 10.99 14.72 -19.29
N MET A 413 10.42 15.56 -18.41
CA MET A 413 9.09 16.14 -18.60
C MET A 413 9.04 17.23 -19.68
N LYS A 414 10.17 17.89 -19.96
CA LYS A 414 10.22 18.99 -20.92
C LYS A 414 10.02 18.52 -22.35
N ASN A 415 10.62 17.39 -22.70
CA ASN A 415 10.54 16.83 -24.05
C ASN A 415 9.74 15.52 -24.11
N ASN A 416 9.20 15.07 -22.96
CA ASN A 416 8.42 13.86 -22.81
C ASN A 416 9.16 12.59 -23.28
N THR A 417 10.43 12.45 -22.91
CA THR A 417 11.28 11.32 -23.31
C THR A 417 11.76 10.52 -22.11
N THR A 418 11.92 9.21 -22.31
CA THR A 418 12.59 8.34 -21.36
C THR A 418 14.11 8.48 -21.51
N GLU A 419 14.79 8.88 -20.45
CA GLU A 419 16.25 8.97 -20.41
C GLU A 419 16.88 7.67 -19.96
N TRP A 420 16.20 6.94 -19.08
CA TRP A 420 16.63 5.65 -18.55
C TRP A 420 15.42 4.77 -18.22
N GLN A 421 15.55 3.46 -18.44
CA GLN A 421 14.52 2.48 -18.11
C GLN A 421 15.12 1.16 -17.66
N LEU A 422 14.53 0.59 -16.62
CA LEU A 422 14.76 -0.76 -16.15
C LEU A 422 13.50 -1.59 -16.38
N ASP A 423 13.65 -2.71 -17.06
CA ASP A 423 12.57 -3.70 -17.23
C ASP A 423 12.79 -4.90 -16.34
N PHE A 424 11.71 -5.39 -15.75
CA PHE A 424 11.65 -6.62 -14.99
C PHE A 424 11.20 -7.80 -15.85
N LYS A 425 11.70 -8.99 -15.52
CA LYS A 425 11.15 -10.25 -16.02
C LYS A 425 9.69 -10.43 -15.56
N PRO A 426 8.92 -11.30 -16.24
CA PRO A 426 7.53 -11.56 -15.87
C PRO A 426 7.36 -11.91 -14.39
N GLY A 427 6.30 -11.35 -13.78
CA GLY A 427 5.96 -11.61 -12.38
C GLY A 427 6.77 -10.84 -11.32
N TRP A 428 7.82 -10.11 -11.72
CA TRP A 428 8.60 -9.28 -10.80
C TRP A 428 8.03 -7.88 -10.69
N THR A 429 8.14 -7.31 -9.48
CA THR A 429 7.67 -5.97 -9.13
C THR A 429 8.57 -5.36 -8.06
N SER A 430 8.50 -4.04 -7.88
CA SER A 430 9.07 -3.33 -6.73
C SER A 430 8.04 -2.40 -6.15
N TYR A 431 7.99 -2.27 -4.82
CA TYR A 431 6.99 -1.39 -4.19
C TYR A 431 7.18 0.06 -4.63
N ARG A 432 8.42 0.56 -4.56
CA ARG A 432 8.83 1.92 -4.98
C ARG A 432 10.19 1.89 -5.65
N ALA A 433 10.53 2.99 -6.32
CA ALA A 433 11.88 3.35 -6.72
C ALA A 433 12.27 4.68 -6.04
N ARG A 434 13.51 4.79 -5.55
CA ARG A 434 14.05 6.01 -4.96
C ARG A 434 15.39 6.36 -5.60
N GLY A 435 15.58 7.62 -5.99
CA GLY A 435 16.79 8.18 -6.60
C GLY A 435 17.52 9.15 -5.67
N TYR A 436 18.87 9.16 -5.74
CA TYR A 436 19.76 9.96 -4.89
C TYR A 436 20.91 10.56 -5.70
#